data_d7250bc07fc0c34c77b933c80feb8149
#
_entry.id   d7250bc07fc0c34c77b933c80feb8149
#
_cell.length_a   1.000
_cell.length_b   1.000
_cell.length_c   1.000
_cell.angle_alpha   90.00
_cell.angle_beta   90.00
_cell.angle_gamma   90.00
#
_symmetry.space_group_name_H-M   'P 1'
#
loop_
_entity.id
_entity.type
_entity.pdbx_description
1 polymer ?
#
loop_
_entity_poly.entity_id
_entity_poly.type
_entity_poly.pdbx_seq_one_letter_code
_entity_poly.pdbx_strand_id
1 'polypeptide(L)'
;MEKKGVYFARKFILAVGVFFLLLILPAVNAEAKEVSLVKGDAIRYMGYSTHYYYVDGNLAFCLEPDMKSPGNGVYSASELDPKSHLSKAMYYMYGGPGYEQYIKSSLTGGWGEDANAYCLTHCVLSYIYDGCDQNSAAFKGLNADIASAVVMYADYVKNLPDIPDAELAFSENGLTAYYDREQKCQRTQSI
;
A
#
# COMPACT_ATOMS: atom_id res chain seq x y z
N MET A 1 57.34 20.86 -19.57
CA MET A 1 56.00 21.28 -19.06
C MET A 1 54.84 20.59 -19.82
N GLU A 2 55.01 19.36 -20.34
CA GLU A 2 54.06 18.78 -21.29
C GLU A 2 53.29 17.52 -20.80
N LYS A 3 53.56 17.05 -19.57
CA LYS A 3 52.92 15.83 -19.07
C LYS A 3 51.64 16.04 -18.22
N LYS A 4 51.32 17.28 -17.81
CA LYS A 4 50.12 17.55 -17.00
C LYS A 4 48.84 17.72 -17.82
N GLY A 5 48.94 18.15 -19.08
CA GLY A 5 47.77 18.37 -19.96
C GLY A 5 47.12 17.05 -20.44
N VAL A 6 47.93 16.03 -20.68
CA VAL A 6 47.42 14.73 -21.18
C VAL A 6 46.66 13.95 -20.10
N TYR A 7 47.05 14.10 -18.84
CA TYR A 7 46.34 13.44 -17.71
C TYR A 7 44.99 14.10 -17.43
N PHE A 8 44.86 15.39 -17.66
CA PHE A 8 43.58 16.06 -17.43
C PHE A 8 42.56 15.74 -18.52
N ALA A 9 43.02 15.67 -19.76
CA ALA A 9 42.15 15.30 -20.88
C ALA A 9 41.64 13.83 -20.78
N ARG A 10 42.49 12.91 -20.34
CA ARG A 10 42.08 11.50 -20.12
C ARG A 10 41.06 11.32 -19.01
N LYS A 11 41.23 12.06 -17.89
CA LYS A 11 40.26 12.01 -16.77
C LYS A 11 38.92 12.64 -17.15
N PHE A 12 38.94 13.70 -17.97
CA PHE A 12 37.74 14.37 -18.44
C PHE A 12 36.95 13.50 -19.44
N ILE A 13 37.64 12.81 -20.35
CA ILE A 13 37.01 11.90 -21.32
C ILE A 13 36.39 10.70 -20.59
N LEU A 14 37.03 10.16 -19.55
CA LEU A 14 36.49 9.07 -18.72
C LEU A 14 35.24 9.53 -17.94
N ALA A 15 35.27 10.74 -17.37
CA ALA A 15 34.12 11.27 -16.64
C ALA A 15 32.93 11.56 -17.55
N VAL A 16 33.17 12.08 -18.75
CA VAL A 16 32.12 12.32 -19.76
C VAL A 16 31.59 10.99 -20.32
N GLY A 17 32.45 10.00 -20.53
CA GLY A 17 32.04 8.66 -20.97
C GLY A 17 31.16 7.95 -19.98
N VAL A 18 31.45 8.02 -18.67
CA VAL A 18 30.63 7.43 -17.61
C VAL A 18 29.31 8.18 -17.45
N PHE A 19 29.33 9.51 -17.57
CA PHE A 19 28.10 10.33 -17.52
C PHE A 19 27.17 10.03 -18.73
N PHE A 20 27.71 9.86 -19.92
CA PHE A 20 26.95 9.49 -21.11
C PHE A 20 26.42 8.04 -21.04
N LEU A 21 27.16 7.12 -20.43
CA LEU A 21 26.70 5.74 -20.24
C LEU A 21 25.54 5.65 -19.23
N LEU A 22 25.55 6.51 -18.22
CA LEU A 22 24.43 6.64 -17.26
C LEU A 22 23.17 7.25 -17.89
N LEU A 23 23.31 8.06 -18.94
CA LEU A 23 22.16 8.63 -19.68
C LEU A 23 21.53 7.68 -20.69
N ILE A 24 22.20 6.54 -21.01
CA ILE A 24 21.71 5.52 -21.97
C ILE A 24 21.06 4.33 -21.24
N LEU A 25 21.05 4.32 -19.90
CA LEU A 25 20.22 3.35 -19.19
C LEU A 25 18.77 3.64 -19.59
N PRO A 26 18.06 2.68 -20.21
CA PRO A 26 16.65 2.88 -20.47
C PRO A 26 16.00 3.24 -19.15
N ALA A 27 15.36 4.41 -19.07
CA ALA A 27 14.43 4.65 -18.00
C ALA A 27 13.45 3.50 -18.09
N VAL A 28 13.46 2.61 -17.10
CA VAL A 28 12.39 1.65 -16.92
C VAL A 28 11.19 2.53 -16.62
N ASN A 29 10.47 2.90 -17.67
CA ASN A 29 9.17 3.49 -17.54
C ASN A 29 8.31 2.38 -16.92
N ALA A 30 8.18 2.39 -15.61
CA ALA A 30 7.05 1.71 -14.98
C ALA A 30 5.83 2.38 -15.63
N GLU A 31 5.14 1.67 -16.52
CA GLU A 31 3.89 2.14 -17.10
C GLU A 31 2.96 2.46 -15.95
N ALA A 32 2.67 3.74 -15.76
CA ALA A 32 1.73 4.16 -14.75
C ALA A 32 0.36 3.59 -15.14
N LYS A 33 -0.13 2.65 -14.36
CA LYS A 33 -1.46 2.07 -14.55
C LYS A 33 -2.50 3.13 -14.18
N GLU A 34 -3.51 3.33 -15.02
CA GLU A 34 -4.67 4.13 -14.65
C GLU A 34 -5.62 3.32 -13.77
N VAL A 35 -6.11 3.96 -12.72
CA VAL A 35 -7.06 3.37 -11.76
C VAL A 35 -8.21 4.33 -11.53
N SER A 36 -9.42 3.77 -11.31
CA SER A 36 -10.62 4.54 -10.98
C SER A 36 -10.77 4.64 -9.47
N LEU A 37 -10.81 5.87 -8.95
CA LEU A 37 -11.03 6.14 -7.53
C LEU A 37 -12.47 6.61 -7.31
N VAL A 38 -13.13 5.99 -6.33
CA VAL A 38 -14.45 6.37 -5.84
C VAL A 38 -14.35 6.72 -4.36
N LYS A 39 -14.81 7.92 -4.02
CA LYS A 39 -14.94 8.39 -2.64
C LYS A 39 -16.32 8.03 -2.13
N GLY A 40 -16.39 7.21 -1.10
CA GLY A 40 -17.62 6.76 -0.45
C GLY A 40 -18.06 7.65 0.70
N ASP A 41 -18.85 7.09 1.61
CA ASP A 41 -19.41 7.77 2.75
C ASP A 41 -18.36 8.27 3.75
N ALA A 42 -18.71 9.36 4.43
CA ALA A 42 -17.88 9.90 5.50
C ALA A 42 -17.97 9.02 6.75
N ILE A 43 -16.84 8.83 7.40
CA ILE A 43 -16.73 8.10 8.66
C ILE A 43 -16.10 9.01 9.71
N ARG A 44 -16.59 8.91 10.93
CA ARG A 44 -15.98 9.57 12.08
C ARG A 44 -15.86 8.60 13.24
N TYR A 45 -14.66 8.54 13.83
CA TYR A 45 -14.42 7.77 15.04
C TYR A 45 -13.40 8.46 15.95
N MET A 46 -13.77 8.69 17.21
CA MET A 46 -12.92 9.24 18.28
C MET A 46 -12.09 10.48 17.87
N GLY A 47 -12.71 11.44 17.17
CA GLY A 47 -12.06 12.67 16.74
C GLY A 47 -11.40 12.58 15.35
N TYR A 48 -11.23 11.39 14.79
CA TYR A 48 -10.77 11.22 13.43
C TYR A 48 -11.94 11.21 12.45
N SER A 49 -11.78 11.86 11.31
CA SER A 49 -12.78 11.92 10.24
C SER A 49 -12.14 11.63 8.91
N THR A 50 -12.68 10.68 8.19
CA THR A 50 -12.24 10.28 6.85
C THR A 50 -13.42 9.85 5.99
N HIS A 51 -13.16 9.26 4.85
CA HIS A 51 -14.15 8.64 3.97
C HIS A 51 -13.71 7.22 3.65
N TYR A 52 -14.65 6.38 3.29
CA TYR A 52 -14.31 5.18 2.55
C TYR A 52 -13.77 5.57 1.17
N TYR A 53 -12.72 4.90 0.73
CA TYR A 53 -12.17 5.03 -0.61
C TYR A 53 -12.15 3.67 -1.27
N TYR A 54 -12.37 3.67 -2.57
CA TYR A 54 -12.31 2.46 -3.39
C TYR A 54 -11.50 2.75 -4.64
N VAL A 55 -10.57 1.87 -4.96
CA VAL A 55 -9.78 1.91 -6.19
C VAL A 55 -10.09 0.66 -6.99
N ASP A 56 -10.63 0.83 -8.18
CA ASP A 56 -11.14 -0.26 -9.03
C ASP A 56 -12.08 -1.21 -8.26
N GLY A 57 -12.91 -0.66 -7.38
CA GLY A 57 -13.86 -1.39 -6.54
C GLY A 57 -13.28 -2.02 -5.27
N ASN A 58 -11.97 -1.99 -5.08
CA ASN A 58 -11.30 -2.50 -3.89
C ASN A 58 -11.13 -1.41 -2.83
N LEU A 59 -11.21 -1.82 -1.56
CA LEU A 59 -11.01 -0.90 -0.43
C LEU A 59 -9.65 -0.24 -0.50
N ALA A 60 -9.60 1.07 -0.28
CA ALA A 60 -8.39 1.87 -0.35
C ALA A 60 -8.33 2.87 0.81
N PHE A 61 -7.17 3.47 1.01
CA PHE A 61 -6.90 4.39 2.12
C PHE A 61 -6.18 5.64 1.62
N CYS A 62 -6.50 6.81 2.20
CA CYS A 62 -5.73 8.03 1.98
C CYS A 62 -4.54 8.04 2.94
N LEU A 63 -3.33 8.15 2.42
CA LEU A 63 -2.10 8.07 3.22
C LEU A 63 -1.60 9.42 3.71
N GLU A 64 -2.08 10.52 3.11
CA GLU A 64 -1.70 11.89 3.44
C GLU A 64 -2.92 12.67 3.96
N PRO A 65 -3.30 12.47 5.23
CA PRO A 65 -4.53 13.03 5.79
C PRO A 65 -4.52 14.57 5.89
N ASP A 66 -3.36 15.20 5.88
CA ASP A 66 -3.22 16.66 5.89
C ASP A 66 -3.38 17.28 4.49
N MET A 67 -3.38 16.46 3.45
CA MET A 67 -3.60 16.91 2.08
C MET A 67 -5.10 16.95 1.75
N LYS A 68 -5.45 17.69 0.71
CA LYS A 68 -6.82 17.72 0.22
C LYS A 68 -7.26 16.32 -0.23
N SER A 69 -8.33 15.82 0.38
CA SER A 69 -8.93 14.53 0.00
C SER A 69 -9.18 14.44 -1.51
N PRO A 70 -8.77 13.34 -2.16
CA PRO A 70 -9.05 13.12 -3.56
C PRO A 70 -10.56 13.02 -3.81
N GLY A 71 -11.01 13.45 -4.98
CA GLY A 71 -12.38 13.26 -5.47
C GLY A 71 -12.50 12.01 -6.33
N ASN A 72 -13.71 11.71 -6.80
CA ASN A 72 -13.92 10.67 -7.80
C ASN A 72 -13.16 11.03 -9.09
N GLY A 73 -12.54 10.05 -9.71
CA GLY A 73 -11.79 10.27 -10.96
C GLY A 73 -10.88 9.13 -11.33
N VAL A 74 -10.16 9.30 -12.43
CA VAL A 74 -9.12 8.41 -12.88
C VAL A 74 -7.77 9.01 -12.50
N TYR A 75 -6.90 8.20 -11.94
CA TYR A 75 -5.60 8.59 -11.42
C TYR A 75 -4.53 7.62 -11.90
N SER A 76 -3.32 8.12 -12.06
CA SER A 76 -2.15 7.27 -12.29
C SER A 76 -1.72 6.60 -11.00
N ALA A 77 -1.48 5.29 -11.07
CA ALA A 77 -1.01 4.48 -9.95
C ALA A 77 0.37 3.90 -10.23
N SER A 78 1.15 3.75 -9.18
CA SER A 78 2.40 3.00 -9.19
C SER A 78 2.30 1.86 -8.19
N GLU A 79 3.05 0.81 -8.44
CA GLU A 79 3.14 -0.31 -7.52
C GLU A 79 3.92 0.08 -6.26
N LEU A 80 3.46 -0.43 -5.13
CA LEU A 80 4.15 -0.32 -3.86
C LEU A 80 5.19 -1.43 -3.75
N ASP A 81 6.36 -1.14 -3.17
CA ASP A 81 7.35 -2.17 -2.88
C ASP A 81 6.71 -3.24 -1.96
N PRO A 82 6.58 -4.50 -2.42
CA PRO A 82 5.92 -5.57 -1.65
C PRO A 82 6.62 -5.89 -0.33
N LYS A 83 7.90 -5.54 -0.20
CA LYS A 83 8.69 -5.75 1.02
C LYS A 83 8.68 -4.55 1.97
N SER A 84 7.99 -3.46 1.60
CA SER A 84 7.88 -2.28 2.45
C SER A 84 7.05 -2.56 3.70
N HIS A 85 7.33 -1.80 4.77
CA HIS A 85 6.50 -1.82 5.99
C HIS A 85 5.04 -1.44 5.68
N LEU A 86 4.84 -0.52 4.75
CA LEU A 86 3.51 -0.11 4.32
C LEU A 86 2.74 -1.26 3.65
N SER A 87 3.37 -2.01 2.73
CA SER A 87 2.77 -3.20 2.12
C SER A 87 2.40 -4.24 3.16
N LYS A 88 3.29 -4.47 4.13
CA LYS A 88 3.05 -5.39 5.24
C LYS A 88 1.86 -4.94 6.09
N ALA A 89 1.74 -3.64 6.36
CA ALA A 89 0.59 -3.10 7.08
C ALA A 89 -0.70 -3.21 6.26
N MET A 90 -0.68 -2.96 4.97
CA MET A 90 -1.85 -3.18 4.11
C MET A 90 -2.29 -4.65 4.07
N TYR A 91 -1.36 -5.58 4.14
CA TYR A 91 -1.67 -7.01 4.19
C TYR A 91 -2.34 -7.42 5.50
N TYR A 92 -1.88 -6.91 6.65
CA TYR A 92 -2.33 -7.35 7.97
C TYR A 92 -3.46 -6.51 8.57
N MET A 93 -3.60 -5.24 8.22
CA MET A 93 -4.64 -4.37 8.77
C MET A 93 -5.99 -4.59 8.07
N TYR A 94 -7.05 -3.91 8.53
CA TYR A 94 -8.42 -4.08 8.04
C TYR A 94 -8.50 -3.97 6.50
N GLY A 95 -9.18 -4.93 5.89
CA GLY A 95 -9.29 -5.08 4.44
C GLY A 95 -8.17 -5.90 3.80
N GLY A 96 -7.09 -6.18 4.53
CA GLY A 96 -6.00 -7.06 4.08
C GLY A 96 -6.23 -8.55 4.35
N PRO A 97 -5.60 -9.44 3.59
CA PRO A 97 -5.79 -10.91 3.73
C PRO A 97 -5.43 -11.46 5.11
N GLY A 98 -4.45 -10.86 5.78
CA GLY A 98 -3.99 -11.30 7.11
C GLY A 98 -4.82 -10.76 8.28
N TYR A 99 -5.78 -9.88 8.03
CA TYR A 99 -6.50 -9.17 9.08
C TYR A 99 -7.22 -10.10 10.06
N GLU A 100 -8.04 -11.01 9.53
CA GLU A 100 -8.86 -11.92 10.35
C GLU A 100 -8.02 -12.79 11.27
N GLN A 101 -6.89 -13.26 10.79
CA GLN A 101 -6.02 -14.18 11.52
C GLN A 101 -5.15 -13.49 12.56
N TYR A 102 -4.61 -12.30 12.26
CA TYR A 102 -3.53 -11.70 13.06
C TYR A 102 -3.92 -10.46 13.85
N ILE A 103 -4.88 -9.69 13.36
CA ILE A 103 -5.22 -8.38 13.97
C ILE A 103 -6.58 -8.40 14.66
N LYS A 104 -7.61 -8.93 14.01
CA LYS A 104 -9.00 -8.80 14.46
C LYS A 104 -9.21 -9.24 15.91
N SER A 105 -8.61 -10.34 16.32
CA SER A 105 -8.74 -10.86 17.69
C SER A 105 -8.00 -10.02 18.74
N SER A 106 -7.05 -9.18 18.30
CA SER A 106 -6.31 -8.27 19.17
C SER A 106 -7.04 -6.94 19.40
N LEU A 107 -8.04 -6.64 18.57
CA LEU A 107 -8.85 -5.43 18.70
C LEU A 107 -9.84 -5.56 19.84
N THR A 108 -9.74 -4.66 20.82
CA THR A 108 -10.62 -4.63 22.00
C THR A 108 -11.50 -3.38 21.99
N GLY A 109 -12.60 -3.43 22.74
CA GLY A 109 -13.56 -2.32 22.79
C GLY A 109 -14.23 -2.10 21.44
N GLY A 110 -14.47 -0.87 21.05
CA GLY A 110 -15.13 -0.50 19.80
C GLY A 110 -14.31 -0.71 18.52
N TRP A 111 -13.05 -1.13 18.63
CA TRP A 111 -12.15 -1.30 17.47
C TRP A 111 -12.53 -2.47 16.56
N GLY A 112 -13.28 -3.45 17.06
CA GLY A 112 -13.71 -4.60 16.29
C GLY A 112 -14.82 -4.33 15.28
N GLU A 113 -15.44 -3.15 15.32
CA GLU A 113 -16.44 -2.74 14.34
C GLU A 113 -15.75 -2.30 13.04
N ASP A 114 -16.32 -2.66 11.90
CA ASP A 114 -15.72 -2.43 10.58
C ASP A 114 -15.35 -0.95 10.33
N ALA A 115 -16.23 -0.02 10.66
CA ALA A 115 -15.95 1.41 10.49
C ALA A 115 -14.78 1.88 11.38
N ASN A 116 -14.71 1.38 12.60
CA ASN A 116 -13.66 1.74 13.55
C ASN A 116 -12.33 1.09 13.17
N ALA A 117 -12.36 -0.17 12.75
CA ALA A 117 -11.20 -0.88 12.23
C ALA A 117 -10.64 -0.20 10.97
N TYR A 118 -11.50 0.29 10.09
CA TYR A 118 -11.10 1.09 8.94
C TYR A 118 -10.42 2.39 9.36
N CYS A 119 -11.00 3.15 10.29
CA CYS A 119 -10.39 4.39 10.80
C CYS A 119 -9.02 4.16 11.44
N LEU A 120 -8.90 3.11 12.27
CA LEU A 120 -7.61 2.75 12.87
C LEU A 120 -6.58 2.40 11.79
N THR A 121 -6.96 1.57 10.84
CA THR A 121 -6.09 1.19 9.71
C THR A 121 -5.64 2.40 8.92
N HIS A 122 -6.55 3.31 8.61
CA HIS A 122 -6.24 4.56 7.92
C HIS A 122 -5.15 5.35 8.66
N CYS A 123 -5.30 5.51 9.98
CA CYS A 123 -4.30 6.20 10.81
C CYS A 123 -2.96 5.45 10.87
N VAL A 124 -2.99 4.12 11.00
CA VAL A 124 -1.76 3.29 11.02
C VAL A 124 -1.00 3.39 9.70
N LEU A 125 -1.69 3.26 8.57
CA LEU A 125 -1.08 3.36 7.26
C LEU A 125 -0.50 4.76 7.00
N SER A 126 -1.23 5.82 7.37
CA SER A 126 -0.74 7.20 7.26
C SER A 126 0.49 7.43 8.14
N TYR A 127 0.48 6.88 9.36
CA TYR A 127 1.63 6.97 10.27
C TYR A 127 2.89 6.29 9.69
N ILE A 128 2.72 5.12 9.06
CA ILE A 128 3.84 4.39 8.44
C ILE A 128 4.34 5.11 7.19
N TYR A 129 3.44 5.66 6.37
CA TYR A 129 3.76 6.28 5.09
C TYR A 129 4.48 7.62 5.25
N ASP A 130 3.91 8.51 6.04
CA ASP A 130 4.34 9.90 6.18
C ASP A 130 5.27 10.10 7.39
N GLY A 131 5.51 9.03 8.17
CA GLY A 131 6.19 9.17 9.47
C GLY A 131 5.43 10.13 10.37
N CYS A 132 4.11 10.20 10.22
CA CYS A 132 3.22 11.20 10.80
C CYS A 132 3.72 11.61 12.16
N ASP A 133 4.32 12.76 12.23
CA ASP A 133 4.64 13.41 13.48
C ASP A 133 3.31 13.50 14.27
N GLN A 134 3.32 13.06 15.53
CA GLN A 134 2.21 13.25 16.46
C GLN A 134 1.75 14.72 16.51
N ASN A 135 2.52 15.63 15.93
CA ASN A 135 2.23 17.05 15.74
C ASN A 135 1.49 17.38 14.44
N SER A 136 1.31 16.42 13.50
CA SER A 136 0.53 16.69 12.30
C SER A 136 -0.92 17.06 12.65
N ALA A 137 -1.57 17.87 11.83
CA ALA A 137 -2.94 18.32 12.08
C ALA A 137 -3.91 17.14 12.18
N ALA A 138 -3.68 16.06 11.43
CA ALA A 138 -4.47 14.84 11.46
C ALA A 138 -4.39 14.12 12.81
N PHE A 139 -3.22 14.12 13.48
CA PHE A 139 -3.02 13.46 14.76
C PHE A 139 -3.36 14.34 15.97
N LYS A 140 -3.28 15.66 15.85
CA LYS A 140 -3.64 16.59 16.95
C LYS A 140 -5.09 16.48 17.42
N GLY A 141 -5.99 16.04 16.53
CA GLY A 141 -7.41 15.85 16.84
C GLY A 141 -7.73 14.47 17.41
N LEU A 142 -6.77 13.53 17.39
CA LEU A 142 -7.00 12.19 17.88
C LEU A 142 -7.06 12.16 19.43
N ASN A 143 -7.97 11.33 19.95
CA ASN A 143 -7.91 10.91 21.33
C ASN A 143 -6.57 10.23 21.62
N ALA A 144 -6.00 10.42 22.83
CA ALA A 144 -4.72 9.85 23.23
C ALA A 144 -4.67 8.31 23.11
N ASP A 145 -5.79 7.64 23.36
CA ASP A 145 -5.88 6.19 23.25
C ASP A 145 -5.71 5.72 21.80
N ILE A 146 -6.29 6.47 20.84
CA ILE A 146 -6.11 6.18 19.40
C ILE A 146 -4.68 6.43 18.98
N ALA A 147 -4.10 7.58 19.35
CA ALA A 147 -2.73 7.89 19.00
C ALA A 147 -1.76 6.81 19.50
N SER A 148 -1.98 6.31 20.71
CA SER A 148 -1.21 5.19 21.29
C SER A 148 -1.44 3.88 20.51
N ALA A 149 -2.68 3.57 20.15
CA ALA A 149 -3.02 2.38 19.38
C ALA A 149 -2.38 2.40 17.98
N VAL A 150 -2.35 3.55 17.31
CA VAL A 150 -1.73 3.72 16.00
C VAL A 150 -0.25 3.33 16.03
N VAL A 151 0.51 3.87 16.98
CA VAL A 151 1.94 3.56 17.15
C VAL A 151 2.12 2.07 17.48
N MET A 152 1.30 1.56 18.41
CA MET A 152 1.37 0.15 18.82
C MET A 152 1.12 -0.80 17.64
N TYR A 153 0.10 -0.57 16.82
CA TYR A 153 -0.20 -1.43 15.69
C TYR A 153 0.80 -1.28 14.55
N ALA A 154 1.35 -0.11 14.31
CA ALA A 154 2.45 0.06 13.36
C ALA A 154 3.66 -0.79 13.74
N ASP A 155 4.07 -0.76 15.02
CA ASP A 155 5.17 -1.58 15.51
C ASP A 155 4.81 -3.08 15.55
N TYR A 156 3.59 -3.43 15.92
CA TYR A 156 3.13 -4.81 15.95
C TYR A 156 3.20 -5.45 14.56
N VAL A 157 2.65 -4.79 13.54
CA VAL A 157 2.69 -5.27 12.15
C VAL A 157 4.11 -5.45 11.65
N LYS A 158 5.02 -4.56 12.01
CA LYS A 158 6.43 -4.68 11.63
C LYS A 158 7.05 -6.01 12.05
N ASN A 159 6.61 -6.55 13.20
CA ASN A 159 7.13 -7.79 13.78
C ASN A 159 6.34 -9.05 13.36
N LEU A 160 5.26 -8.92 12.60
CA LEU A 160 4.53 -10.08 12.05
C LEU A 160 5.39 -10.79 10.98
N PRO A 161 5.03 -12.02 10.57
CA PRO A 161 5.71 -12.72 9.48
C PRO A 161 5.75 -11.89 8.19
N ASP A 162 6.70 -12.17 7.32
CA ASP A 162 6.71 -11.53 6.00
C ASP A 162 5.48 -11.96 5.20
N ILE A 163 5.03 -11.07 4.29
CA ILE A 163 3.92 -11.38 3.40
C ILE A 163 4.29 -12.65 2.63
N PRO A 164 3.40 -13.66 2.58
CA PRO A 164 3.66 -14.86 1.82
C PRO A 164 3.95 -14.52 0.35
N ASP A 165 5.09 -14.95 -0.14
CA ASP A 165 5.44 -14.87 -1.56
C ASP A 165 4.77 -16.06 -2.25
N ALA A 166 3.46 -15.94 -2.46
CA ALA A 166 2.67 -16.98 -3.09
C ALA A 166 2.55 -16.68 -4.59
N GLU A 167 3.39 -17.30 -5.40
CA GLU A 167 3.03 -17.51 -6.80
C GLU A 167 1.81 -18.45 -6.84
N LEU A 168 0.66 -17.90 -7.21
CA LEU A 168 -0.51 -18.71 -7.49
C LEU A 168 -0.24 -19.49 -8.78
N ALA A 169 0.24 -20.70 -8.64
CA ALA A 169 0.34 -21.66 -9.73
C ALA A 169 -0.88 -22.57 -9.70
N PHE A 170 -1.60 -22.69 -10.79
CA PHE A 170 -2.58 -23.73 -10.95
C PHE A 170 -1.84 -25.06 -11.20
N SER A 171 -2.30 -26.13 -10.54
CA SER A 171 -1.73 -27.47 -10.75
C SER A 171 -1.93 -27.99 -12.18
N GLU A 172 -2.84 -27.38 -12.92
CA GLU A 172 -3.14 -27.69 -14.33
C GLU A 172 -3.20 -26.43 -15.17
N ASN A 173 -2.64 -26.49 -16.39
CA ASN A 173 -2.60 -25.38 -17.33
C ASN A 173 -3.94 -25.04 -18.00
N GLY A 174 -5.03 -25.73 -17.62
CA GLY A 174 -6.35 -25.46 -18.13
C GLY A 174 -7.42 -26.02 -17.21
N LEU A 175 -8.43 -25.20 -16.88
CA LEU A 175 -9.62 -25.62 -16.17
C LEU A 175 -10.72 -25.87 -17.18
N THR A 176 -11.27 -27.10 -17.21
CA THR A 176 -12.45 -27.39 -18.00
C THR A 176 -13.69 -27.00 -17.22
N ALA A 177 -14.44 -26.05 -17.74
CA ALA A 177 -15.74 -25.70 -17.17
C ALA A 177 -16.82 -26.63 -17.71
N TYR A 178 -17.68 -27.12 -16.82
CA TYR A 178 -18.87 -27.89 -17.19
C TYR A 178 -20.10 -27.29 -16.53
N TYR A 179 -21.26 -27.52 -17.15
CA TYR A 179 -22.53 -27.04 -16.58
C TYR A 179 -23.14 -28.10 -15.67
N ASP A 180 -23.23 -27.78 -14.39
CA ASP A 180 -23.93 -28.62 -13.40
C ASP A 180 -25.44 -28.39 -13.50
N ARG A 181 -26.16 -29.38 -13.99
CA ARG A 181 -27.60 -29.28 -14.22
C ARG A 181 -28.42 -29.32 -12.91
N GLU A 182 -27.90 -29.92 -11.85
CA GLU A 182 -28.59 -29.97 -10.56
C GLU A 182 -28.49 -28.66 -9.83
N GLN A 183 -27.29 -28.05 -9.85
CA GLN A 183 -27.03 -26.77 -9.21
C GLN A 183 -27.31 -25.55 -10.13
N LYS A 184 -27.60 -25.81 -11.39
CA LYS A 184 -27.86 -24.77 -12.44
C LYS A 184 -26.75 -23.72 -12.53
N CYS A 185 -25.51 -24.11 -12.37
CA CYS A 185 -24.36 -23.22 -12.43
C CYS A 185 -23.22 -23.84 -13.22
N GLN A 186 -22.27 -22.99 -13.68
CA GLN A 186 -21.01 -23.46 -14.23
C GLN A 186 -20.07 -23.80 -13.08
N ARG A 187 -19.39 -24.94 -13.19
CA ARG A 187 -18.37 -25.39 -12.26
C ARG A 187 -17.11 -25.77 -13.00
N THR A 188 -15.98 -25.65 -12.33
CA THR A 188 -14.74 -26.28 -12.72
C THR A 188 -14.55 -27.55 -11.90
N GLN A 189 -13.76 -28.48 -12.39
CA GLN A 189 -13.34 -29.62 -11.57
C GLN A 189 -12.52 -29.11 -10.37
N SER A 190 -12.61 -29.81 -9.25
CA SER A 190 -11.79 -29.53 -8.07
C SER A 190 -10.33 -29.81 -8.41
N ILE A 191 -9.47 -28.85 -8.08
CA ILE A 191 -8.02 -28.96 -8.17
C ILE A 191 -7.48 -29.35 -6.80
#